data_994906bb548a7f73c01a3d4033672f52
#
_entry.id   994906bb548a7f73c01a3d4033672f52
#
_cell.length_a   1.000
_cell.length_b   1.000
_cell.length_c   1.000
_cell.angle_alpha   90.00
_cell.angle_beta   90.00
_cell.angle_gamma   90.00
#
_symmetry.space_group_name_H-M   'P 1'
#
loop_
_entity.id
_entity.type
_entity.pdbx_description
1 polymer ?
#
loop_
_entity_poly.entity_id
_entity_poly.type
_entity_poly.pdbx_seq_one_letter_code
_entity_poly.pdbx_strand_id
1 'polypeptide(L)'
;MTEQEHVPGKPVYSVGDRVSFRMAIDGNVETFDGVIEVVDEFGAWEIDNPREPSYDVLVCNWRGSGEMMLVKHVRELNIVKTMKG
;
A
#
# COMPACT_ATOMS: atom_id res chain seq x y z
N MET A 1 -13.47 -23.90 -3.80
CA MET A 1 -13.11 -23.16 -3.80
C MET A 1 -12.78 -22.57 -2.94
N THR A 2 -12.48 -22.29 -2.86
CA THR A 2 -12.19 -21.63 -2.44
C THR A 2 -12.20 -20.69 -2.11
N GLU A 3 -12.26 -20.26 -1.96
CA GLU A 3 -12.26 -19.40 -1.84
C GLU A 3 -11.91 -18.47 -1.38
N GLN A 4 -11.80 -18.06 -0.71
CA GLN A 4 -11.56 -17.04 -0.54
C GLN A 4 -10.92 -16.56 -1.05
N GLU A 5 -11.10 -16.49 -1.31
CA GLU A 5 -10.30 -16.07 -2.06
C GLU A 5 -10.19 -14.71 -2.34
N HIS A 6 -9.07 -14.26 -2.72
CA HIS A 6 -8.86 -12.90 -3.23
C HIS A 6 -9.72 -12.66 -4.46
N VAL A 7 -10.52 -11.63 -4.43
CA VAL A 7 -11.33 -11.24 -5.58
C VAL A 7 -10.61 -10.09 -6.26
N PRO A 8 -10.21 -10.25 -7.53
CA PRO A 8 -9.50 -9.18 -8.21
C PRO A 8 -10.29 -7.87 -8.17
N GLY A 9 -9.60 -6.80 -7.85
CA GLY A 9 -10.21 -5.50 -7.74
C GLY A 9 -10.86 -5.21 -6.41
N LYS A 10 -10.82 -6.17 -5.48
CA LYS A 10 -11.42 -5.97 -4.17
C LYS A 10 -10.33 -5.72 -3.14
N PRO A 11 -10.20 -4.47 -2.67
CA PRO A 11 -9.15 -4.16 -1.72
C PRO A 11 -9.40 -4.76 -0.36
N VAL A 12 -8.34 -5.13 0.34
CA VAL A 12 -8.44 -5.67 1.69
C VAL A 12 -8.11 -4.63 2.75
N TYR A 13 -7.66 -3.45 2.33
CA TYR A 13 -7.34 -2.35 3.24
C TYR A 13 -8.22 -1.17 2.94
N SER A 14 -8.43 -0.31 3.92
CA SER A 14 -9.36 0.81 3.80
C SER A 14 -8.67 2.13 4.15
N VAL A 15 -9.25 3.22 3.67
CA VAL A 15 -8.80 4.56 4.06
C VAL A 15 -8.82 4.65 5.58
N GLY A 16 -7.73 5.15 6.14
CA GLY A 16 -7.58 5.27 7.59
C GLY A 16 -6.83 4.13 8.23
N ASP A 17 -6.65 3.03 7.52
CA ASP A 17 -5.89 1.90 8.08
C ASP A 17 -4.42 2.29 8.19
N ARG A 18 -3.81 1.88 9.29
CA ARG A 18 -2.36 2.05 9.48
C ARG A 18 -1.69 0.77 9.03
N VAL A 19 -0.73 0.92 8.15
CA VAL A 19 -0.09 -0.24 7.52
C VAL A 19 1.41 -0.05 7.48
N SER A 20 2.11 -1.17 7.38
CA SER A 20 3.53 -1.19 7.04
C SER A 20 3.65 -1.70 5.62
N PHE A 21 4.49 -1.08 4.83
CA PHE A 21 4.70 -1.51 3.45
C PHE A 21 6.17 -1.42 3.09
N ARG A 22 6.55 -2.15 2.04
CA ARG A 22 7.92 -2.17 1.57
C ARG A 22 8.04 -1.44 0.25
N MET A 23 9.16 -0.78 0.06
CA MET A 23 9.43 -0.08 -1.18
C MET A 23 10.93 -0.08 -1.42
N ALA A 24 11.32 -0.26 -2.68
CA ALA A 24 12.74 -0.21 -3.04
C ALA A 24 13.16 1.24 -3.27
N ILE A 25 14.24 1.63 -2.61
CA ILE A 25 14.83 2.96 -2.78
C ILE A 25 16.31 2.74 -3.03
N ASP A 26 16.78 3.22 -4.18
CA ASP A 26 18.19 3.11 -4.57
C ASP A 26 18.69 1.67 -4.47
N GLY A 27 17.85 0.73 -4.89
CA GLY A 27 18.23 -0.67 -4.91
C GLY A 27 18.08 -1.40 -3.59
N ASN A 28 17.68 -0.71 -2.53
CA ASN A 28 17.48 -1.31 -1.22
C ASN A 28 16.01 -1.32 -0.86
N VAL A 29 15.54 -2.43 -0.30
CA VAL A 29 14.16 -2.53 0.15
C VAL A 29 14.07 -1.98 1.57
N GLU A 30 13.19 -1.00 1.76
CA GLU A 30 12.96 -0.39 3.05
C GLU A 30 11.50 -0.55 3.43
N THR A 31 11.24 -0.59 4.72
CA THR A 31 9.88 -0.71 5.25
C THR A 31 9.46 0.62 5.84
N PHE A 32 8.25 1.02 5.52
CA PHE A 32 7.69 2.28 6.00
C PHE A 32 6.34 2.03 6.66
N ASP A 33 5.99 2.88 7.58
CA ASP A 33 4.69 2.84 8.24
C ASP A 33 3.91 4.08 7.84
N GLY A 34 2.62 3.90 7.58
CA GLY A 34 1.80 5.04 7.19
C GLY A 34 0.33 4.75 7.30
N VAL A 35 -0.45 5.72 6.84
CA VAL A 35 -1.92 5.63 6.88
C VAL A 35 -2.43 5.68 5.45
N ILE A 36 -3.35 4.79 5.13
CA ILE A 36 -3.93 4.75 3.80
C ILE A 36 -4.84 5.96 3.62
N GLU A 37 -4.57 6.74 2.57
CA GLU A 37 -5.33 7.93 2.25
C GLU A 37 -6.26 7.71 1.05
N VAL A 38 -5.85 6.87 0.12
CA VAL A 38 -6.64 6.60 -1.09
C VAL A 38 -6.58 5.12 -1.39
N VAL A 39 -7.71 4.56 -1.76
CA VAL A 39 -7.80 3.16 -2.21
C VAL A 39 -8.23 3.20 -3.67
N ASP A 40 -7.40 2.62 -4.54
CA ASP A 40 -7.73 2.48 -5.94
C ASP A 40 -8.04 1.01 -6.20
N GLU A 41 -9.32 0.70 -6.37
CA GLU A 41 -9.76 -0.68 -6.53
C GLU A 41 -9.20 -1.35 -7.77
N PHE A 42 -8.96 -0.58 -8.80
CA PHE A 42 -8.47 -1.13 -10.06
C PHE A 42 -6.97 -1.07 -10.17
N GLY A 43 -6.35 -0.27 -9.31
CA GLY A 43 -4.92 -0.17 -9.23
C GLY A 43 -4.30 0.61 -10.37
N ALA A 44 -3.06 1.04 -10.13
CA ALA A 44 -2.29 1.75 -11.15
C ALA A 44 -1.52 0.79 -12.04
N TRP A 45 -1.58 -0.49 -11.74
CA TRP A 45 -0.75 -1.51 -12.40
C TRP A 45 -1.59 -2.47 -13.24
N GLU A 46 -2.71 -1.97 -13.76
CA GLU A 46 -3.65 -2.86 -14.43
C GLU A 46 -3.08 -3.51 -15.69
N ILE A 47 -2.07 -2.92 -16.29
CA ILE A 47 -1.45 -3.52 -17.47
C ILE A 47 -0.72 -4.79 -17.08
N ASP A 48 0.06 -4.72 -16.01
CA ASP A 48 0.85 -5.86 -15.55
C ASP A 48 0.07 -6.78 -14.63
N ASN A 49 -0.80 -6.18 -13.80
CA ASN A 49 -1.56 -6.91 -12.79
C ASN A 49 -2.97 -6.39 -12.79
N PRO A 50 -3.79 -6.85 -13.75
CA PRO A 50 -5.16 -6.35 -13.85
C PRO A 50 -5.91 -6.54 -12.55
N ARG A 51 -6.54 -5.46 -12.09
CA ARG A 51 -7.38 -5.47 -10.89
C ARG A 51 -6.64 -5.70 -9.59
N GLU A 52 -5.34 -5.47 -9.60
CA GLU A 52 -4.63 -5.48 -8.33
C GLU A 52 -4.85 -4.11 -7.69
N PRO A 53 -5.47 -4.05 -6.51
CA PRO A 53 -5.65 -2.75 -5.86
C PRO A 53 -4.33 -2.09 -5.52
N SER A 54 -4.32 -0.78 -5.50
CA SER A 54 -3.18 -0.02 -5.05
C SER A 54 -3.64 1.05 -4.07
N TYR A 55 -2.70 1.60 -3.34
CA TYR A 55 -3.01 2.50 -2.25
C TYR A 55 -2.07 3.68 -2.24
N ASP A 56 -2.60 4.85 -1.86
CA ASP A 56 -1.75 5.99 -1.55
C ASP A 56 -1.60 6.01 -0.05
N VAL A 57 -0.37 5.97 0.43
CA VAL A 57 -0.08 5.84 1.86
C VAL A 57 0.69 7.06 2.32
N LEU A 58 0.17 7.73 3.35
CA LEU A 58 0.80 8.92 3.92
C LEU A 58 1.77 8.49 5.00
N VAL A 59 3.05 8.79 4.79
CA VAL A 59 4.12 8.45 5.72
C VAL A 59 4.57 9.73 6.40
N CYS A 60 4.54 9.73 7.75
CA CYS A 60 5.03 10.85 8.53
C CYS A 60 6.52 10.68 8.76
N ASN A 61 7.21 11.81 8.92
CA ASN A 61 8.65 11.83 9.19
C ASN A 61 9.39 10.99 8.16
N TRP A 62 9.18 11.33 6.90
CA TRP A 62 9.74 10.57 5.78
C TRP A 62 11.26 10.47 5.89
N ARG A 63 11.73 9.23 6.11
CA ARG A 63 13.14 8.89 6.21
C ARG A 63 13.91 9.79 7.18
N GLY A 64 13.25 10.20 8.26
CA GLY A 64 13.87 11.01 9.28
C GLY A 64 13.95 12.50 8.97
N SER A 65 13.29 12.93 7.89
CA SER A 65 13.36 14.34 7.47
C SER A 65 12.44 15.25 8.27
N GLY A 66 11.47 14.68 8.97
CA GLY A 66 10.45 15.46 9.65
C GLY A 66 9.30 15.86 8.73
N GLU A 67 9.34 15.46 7.47
CA GLU A 67 8.31 15.81 6.51
C GLU A 67 7.37 14.65 6.24
N MET A 68 6.19 14.97 5.73
CA MET A 68 5.22 13.96 5.34
C MET A 68 5.39 13.68 3.85
N MET A 69 5.21 12.42 3.50
CA MET A 69 5.31 12.01 2.10
C MET A 69 4.11 11.15 1.76
N LEU A 70 3.40 11.52 0.70
CA LEU A 70 2.34 10.67 0.19
C LEU A 70 2.94 9.75 -0.86
N VAL A 71 3.04 8.48 -0.51
CA VAL A 71 3.59 7.48 -1.43
C VAL A 71 2.43 6.92 -2.23
N LYS A 72 2.46 7.17 -3.53
CA LYS A 72 1.36 6.80 -4.41
C LYS A 72 1.55 5.43 -5.00
N HIS A 73 0.44 4.77 -5.28
CA HIS A 73 0.41 3.52 -6.03
C HIS A 73 1.19 2.41 -5.36
N VAL A 74 1.05 2.31 -4.04
CA VAL A 74 1.63 1.20 -3.30
C VAL A 74 0.82 -0.04 -3.64
N ARG A 75 1.49 -1.07 -4.17
CA ARG A 75 0.83 -2.30 -4.55
C ARG A 75 0.40 -3.06 -3.31
N GLU A 76 -0.74 -3.71 -3.41
CA GLU A 76 -1.26 -4.44 -2.26
C GLU A 76 -0.26 -5.49 -1.76
N LEU A 77 0.43 -6.15 -2.68
CA LEU A 77 1.40 -7.18 -2.28
C LEU A 77 2.58 -6.62 -1.50
N ASN A 78 2.82 -5.31 -1.56
CA ASN A 78 3.91 -4.69 -0.81
C ASN A 78 3.51 -4.27 0.57
N ILE A 79 2.23 -4.35 0.91
CA ILE A 79 1.78 -4.08 2.27
C ILE A 79 2.02 -5.32 3.10
N VAL A 80 2.83 -5.16 4.15
CA VAL A 80 3.28 -6.30 4.93
C VAL A 80 2.28 -6.66 6.02
N LYS A 81 1.72 -5.64 6.66
CA LYS A 81 0.74 -5.88 7.71
C LYS A 81 -0.02 -4.62 8.04
N THR A 82 -1.18 -4.80 8.66
CA THR A 82 -1.93 -3.71 9.25
C THR A 82 -1.45 -3.48 10.66
N MET A 83 -1.32 -2.21 11.02
CA MET A 83 -0.93 -1.86 12.38
C MET A 83 -2.18 -1.43 13.12
N LYS A 84 -2.56 -2.21 14.11
CA LYS A 84 -3.74 -1.88 14.90
C LYS A 84 -3.33 -1.00 16.05
N GLY A 85 -3.96 0.13 16.14
CA GLY A 85 -3.67 1.08 17.19
C GLY A 85 -4.10 0.65 18.56
#